data_f8247dc03536337554cd24621036e91f
#
_entry.id   f8247dc03536337554cd24621036e91f
#
_cell.length_a   1.000
_cell.length_b   1.000
_cell.length_c   1.000
_cell.angle_alpha   90.00
_cell.angle_beta   90.00
_cell.angle_gamma   90.00
#
_symmetry.space_group_name_H-M   'P 1'
#
loop_
_entity.id
_entity.type
_entity.pdbx_description
1 polymer ?
#
loop_
_entity_poly.entity_id
_entity_poly.type
_entity_poly.pdbx_seq_one_letter_code
_entity_poly.pdbx_strand_id
1 'polypeptide(L)'
;MKYRLFILFYFTLCIGFNLLGQEAEKTNVKPKLLYGTASFYANKFSGRRTANGEIFSQVKMTAACNVLPLGTWVKVTNLRNGKSVIVKVNDRLHAKMKRLVDLTRAAGQKLGFINSGVTKVKVEVLGKKKSENHVEIK
;
A
#
# COMPACT_ATOMS: atom_id res chain seq x y z
N MET A 1 35.04 -3.71 76.84
CA MET A 1 34.09 -4.32 75.88
C MET A 1 33.92 -3.33 74.72
N LYS A 2 34.44 -3.67 73.58
CA LYS A 2 34.44 -2.83 72.39
C LYS A 2 33.37 -3.36 71.44
N TYR A 3 32.24 -2.72 71.33
CA TYR A 3 31.22 -3.02 70.31
C TYR A 3 31.65 -2.31 69.02
N ARG A 4 32.06 -3.05 68.07
CA ARG A 4 32.29 -2.54 66.71
C ARG A 4 30.95 -2.51 65.98
N LEU A 5 30.47 -1.34 65.74
CA LEU A 5 29.30 -1.06 64.92
C LEU A 5 29.66 -1.37 63.47
N PHE A 6 29.09 -2.43 62.90
CA PHE A 6 29.18 -2.67 61.47
C PHE A 6 28.04 -1.91 60.80
N ILE A 7 28.39 -0.79 60.16
CA ILE A 7 27.49 -0.09 59.28
C ILE A 7 27.49 -0.85 57.91
N LEU A 8 26.44 -1.64 57.71
CA LEU A 8 26.15 -2.22 56.41
C LEU A 8 25.60 -1.10 55.50
N PHE A 9 26.48 -0.66 54.60
CA PHE A 9 26.10 0.23 53.52
C PHE A 9 25.34 -0.60 52.46
N TYR A 10 24.01 -0.54 52.52
CA TYR A 10 23.17 -1.10 51.45
C TYR A 10 23.26 -0.15 50.26
N PHE A 11 24.12 -0.51 49.30
CA PHE A 11 24.18 0.13 47.98
C PHE A 11 23.01 -0.41 47.19
N THR A 12 21.85 0.24 47.25
CA THR A 12 20.75 -0.04 46.34
C THR A 12 21.12 0.44 44.95
N LEU A 13 21.60 -0.47 44.13
CA LEU A 13 21.82 -0.26 42.71
C LEU A 13 20.44 -0.11 42.04
N CYS A 14 19.96 1.11 41.89
CA CYS A 14 18.84 1.44 41.02
C CYS A 14 19.29 1.21 39.58
N ILE A 15 19.04 0.00 39.05
CA ILE A 15 19.12 -0.25 37.63
C ILE A 15 17.93 0.49 37.00
N GLY A 16 18.19 1.73 36.57
CA GLY A 16 17.27 2.45 35.72
C GLY A 16 17.09 1.69 34.41
N PHE A 17 15.99 0.98 34.29
CA PHE A 17 15.54 0.45 33.01
C PHE A 17 15.17 1.63 32.14
N ASN A 18 16.16 2.16 31.38
CA ASN A 18 15.88 3.06 30.29
C ASN A 18 15.13 2.25 29.23
N LEU A 19 13.80 2.33 29.26
CA LEU A 19 12.95 1.99 28.14
C LEU A 19 13.22 3.05 27.08
N LEU A 20 14.30 2.89 26.33
CA LEU A 20 14.48 3.57 25.07
C LEU A 20 13.35 3.08 24.17
N GLY A 21 12.27 3.85 24.13
CA GLY A 21 11.28 3.70 23.10
C GLY A 21 12.01 3.79 21.77
N GLN A 22 12.10 2.66 21.06
CA GLN A 22 12.44 2.69 19.65
C GLN A 22 11.30 3.42 18.96
N GLU A 23 11.41 4.74 18.86
CA GLU A 23 10.71 5.47 17.82
C GLU A 23 11.17 4.84 16.52
N ALA A 24 10.26 4.07 15.90
CA ALA A 24 10.45 3.60 14.55
C ALA A 24 10.71 4.85 13.72
N GLU A 25 11.95 5.03 13.31
CA GLU A 25 12.38 6.09 12.41
C GLU A 25 11.47 5.98 11.19
N LYS A 26 10.51 6.88 11.07
CA LYS A 26 9.74 7.06 9.85
C LYS A 26 10.74 7.51 8.81
N THR A 27 11.34 6.53 8.14
CA THR A 27 12.16 6.81 6.97
C THR A 27 11.25 7.55 6.00
N ASN A 28 11.53 8.82 5.83
CA ASN A 28 10.81 9.72 4.93
C ASN A 28 11.23 9.38 3.48
N VAL A 29 10.97 8.12 3.10
CA VAL A 29 11.21 7.64 1.74
C VAL A 29 10.11 8.25 0.89
N LYS A 30 10.50 9.19 0.05
CA LYS A 30 9.61 9.81 -0.93
C LYS A 30 8.96 8.70 -1.78
N PRO A 31 7.62 8.60 -1.84
CA PRO A 31 6.98 7.52 -2.59
C PRO A 31 7.33 7.63 -4.08
N LYS A 32 7.56 6.47 -4.71
CA LYS A 32 7.71 6.43 -6.17
C LYS A 32 6.37 6.78 -6.81
N LEU A 33 6.40 7.79 -7.67
CA LEU A 33 5.24 8.26 -8.43
C LEU A 33 5.34 7.86 -9.89
N LEU A 34 4.24 7.38 -10.45
CA LEU A 34 4.09 7.06 -11.86
C LEU A 34 2.86 7.79 -12.42
N TYR A 35 2.94 8.21 -13.66
CA TYR A 35 1.85 8.89 -14.36
C TYR A 35 1.54 8.15 -15.64
N GLY A 36 0.28 7.99 -15.95
CA GLY A 36 -0.15 7.30 -17.16
C GLY A 36 -1.65 7.23 -17.31
N THR A 37 -2.10 6.34 -18.18
CA THR A 37 -3.51 6.10 -18.43
C THR A 37 -3.97 4.84 -17.72
N ALA A 38 -5.14 4.89 -17.08
CA ALA A 38 -5.85 3.75 -16.53
C ALA A 38 -7.06 3.39 -17.39
N SER A 39 -7.35 2.11 -17.46
CA SER A 39 -8.65 1.58 -17.88
C SER A 39 -9.13 0.52 -16.90
N PHE A 40 -10.17 -0.22 -17.21
CA PHE A 40 -10.64 -1.32 -16.39
C PHE A 40 -10.94 -2.57 -17.24
N TYR A 41 -10.88 -3.73 -16.58
CA TYR A 41 -11.11 -5.03 -17.24
C TYR A 41 -12.50 -5.18 -17.84
N ALA A 42 -12.56 -5.84 -19.00
CA ALA A 42 -13.83 -6.34 -19.52
C ALA A 42 -14.37 -7.52 -18.67
N ASN A 43 -15.68 -7.68 -18.62
CA ASN A 43 -16.33 -8.70 -17.81
C ASN A 43 -15.94 -10.15 -18.16
N LYS A 44 -15.52 -10.39 -19.41
CA LYS A 44 -15.08 -11.72 -19.89
C LYS A 44 -13.87 -12.28 -19.13
N PHE A 45 -13.14 -11.46 -18.38
CA PHE A 45 -11.99 -11.91 -17.58
C PHE A 45 -12.36 -12.46 -16.21
N SER A 46 -13.61 -12.26 -15.75
CA SER A 46 -14.08 -12.79 -14.47
C SER A 46 -13.89 -14.30 -14.38
N GLY A 47 -13.36 -14.79 -13.27
CA GLY A 47 -13.09 -16.19 -13.01
C GLY A 47 -11.79 -16.74 -13.59
N ARG A 48 -11.05 -15.97 -14.37
CA ARG A 48 -9.72 -16.36 -14.88
C ARG A 48 -8.64 -16.17 -13.82
N ARG A 49 -7.56 -16.94 -13.92
CA ARG A 49 -6.39 -16.73 -13.07
C ARG A 49 -5.61 -15.50 -13.53
N THR A 50 -5.21 -14.69 -12.56
CA THR A 50 -4.28 -13.58 -12.77
C THR A 50 -2.83 -14.06 -12.80
N ALA A 51 -1.88 -13.18 -13.12
CA ALA A 51 -0.47 -13.53 -13.21
C ALA A 51 0.12 -14.02 -11.88
N ASN A 52 -0.42 -13.59 -10.72
CA ASN A 52 0.01 -14.11 -9.41
C ASN A 52 -0.73 -15.38 -8.96
N GLY A 53 -1.61 -15.93 -9.79
CA GLY A 53 -2.39 -17.16 -9.52
C GLY A 53 -3.73 -16.93 -8.80
N GLU A 54 -4.07 -15.73 -8.40
CA GLU A 54 -5.39 -15.40 -7.83
C GLU A 54 -6.49 -15.51 -8.89
N ILE A 55 -7.72 -15.77 -8.46
CA ILE A 55 -8.89 -15.71 -9.35
C ILE A 55 -9.32 -14.25 -9.51
N PHE A 56 -9.39 -13.78 -10.76
CA PHE A 56 -9.84 -12.44 -11.05
C PHE A 56 -11.31 -12.23 -10.68
N SER A 57 -11.57 -11.12 -9.99
CA SER A 57 -12.92 -10.70 -9.61
C SER A 57 -13.07 -9.19 -9.77
N GLN A 58 -14.14 -8.77 -10.46
CA GLN A 58 -14.46 -7.36 -10.69
C GLN A 58 -14.84 -6.58 -9.42
N VAL A 59 -15.12 -7.26 -8.31
CA VAL A 59 -15.49 -6.62 -7.04
C VAL A 59 -14.33 -6.41 -6.08
N LYS A 60 -13.15 -6.96 -6.38
CA LYS A 60 -11.94 -6.79 -5.57
C LYS A 60 -11.17 -5.53 -5.97
N MET A 61 -10.38 -4.99 -5.05
CA MET A 61 -9.52 -3.85 -5.29
C MET A 61 -8.14 -4.30 -5.78
N THR A 62 -8.07 -4.67 -7.07
CA THR A 62 -6.84 -5.16 -7.71
C THR A 62 -6.60 -4.50 -9.05
N ALA A 63 -5.39 -4.63 -9.56
CA ALA A 63 -4.96 -4.04 -10.82
C ALA A 63 -3.96 -4.92 -11.57
N ALA A 64 -3.93 -4.77 -12.89
CA ALA A 64 -2.83 -5.20 -13.74
C ALA A 64 -1.86 -4.04 -13.96
N CYS A 65 -0.57 -4.31 -13.88
CA CYS A 65 0.49 -3.33 -14.15
C CYS A 65 1.76 -4.07 -14.60
N ASN A 66 2.41 -3.57 -15.65
CA ASN A 66 3.63 -4.22 -16.18
C ASN A 66 4.92 -3.69 -15.56
N VAL A 67 4.91 -2.50 -14.94
CA VAL A 67 6.11 -1.81 -14.47
C VAL A 67 6.35 -1.94 -12.96
N LEU A 68 5.45 -2.59 -12.24
CA LEU A 68 5.58 -2.83 -10.79
C LEU A 68 5.55 -4.33 -10.48
N PRO A 69 6.27 -4.78 -9.44
CA PRO A 69 6.23 -6.18 -9.03
C PRO A 69 4.82 -6.62 -8.62
N LEU A 70 4.47 -7.89 -8.88
CA LEU A 70 3.26 -8.51 -8.35
C LEU A 70 3.25 -8.44 -6.80
N GLY A 71 2.09 -8.17 -6.23
CA GLY A 71 1.92 -8.00 -4.78
C GLY A 71 2.20 -6.59 -4.27
N THR A 72 2.55 -5.65 -5.14
CA THR A 72 2.74 -4.24 -4.77
C THR A 72 1.39 -3.56 -4.55
N TRP A 73 1.25 -2.86 -3.43
CA TRP A 73 0.12 -1.98 -3.17
C TRP A 73 0.39 -0.59 -3.73
N VAL A 74 -0.60 -0.02 -4.34
CA VAL A 74 -0.52 1.32 -4.94
C VAL A 74 -1.77 2.13 -4.64
N LYS A 75 -1.59 3.43 -4.50
CA LYS A 75 -2.70 4.41 -4.49
C LYS A 75 -2.81 5.00 -5.89
N VAL A 76 -3.95 4.79 -6.50
CA VAL A 76 -4.28 5.33 -7.83
C VAL A 76 -5.18 6.53 -7.66
N THR A 77 -4.78 7.67 -8.21
CA THR A 77 -5.55 8.91 -8.16
C THR A 77 -5.98 9.28 -9.59
N ASN A 78 -7.28 9.47 -9.79
CA ASN A 78 -7.82 10.00 -11.04
C ASN A 78 -7.56 11.51 -11.11
N LEU A 79 -6.72 11.93 -12.05
CA LEU A 79 -6.30 13.33 -12.16
C LEU A 79 -7.43 14.28 -12.65
N ARG A 80 -8.52 13.73 -13.18
CA ARG A 80 -9.67 14.53 -13.64
C ARG A 80 -10.58 14.99 -12.50
N ASN A 81 -10.70 14.20 -11.43
CA ASN A 81 -11.63 14.47 -10.34
C ASN A 81 -11.01 14.39 -8.94
N GLY A 82 -9.72 14.02 -8.82
CA GLY A 82 -9.00 13.90 -7.55
C GLY A 82 -9.36 12.69 -6.70
N LYS A 83 -10.31 11.83 -7.12
CA LYS A 83 -10.65 10.61 -6.40
C LYS A 83 -9.50 9.61 -6.43
N SER A 84 -9.33 8.84 -5.35
CA SER A 84 -8.28 7.84 -5.24
C SER A 84 -8.79 6.52 -4.68
N VAL A 85 -8.04 5.45 -4.98
CA VAL A 85 -8.31 4.10 -4.50
C VAL A 85 -6.99 3.39 -4.25
N ILE A 86 -6.96 2.50 -3.25
CA ILE A 86 -5.81 1.64 -3.00
C ILE A 86 -6.11 0.26 -3.56
N VAL A 87 -5.21 -0.23 -4.42
CA VAL A 87 -5.32 -1.53 -5.08
C VAL A 87 -4.02 -2.30 -4.99
N LYS A 88 -4.13 -3.64 -5.09
CA LYS A 88 -2.98 -4.55 -5.16
C LYS A 88 -2.71 -4.93 -6.60
N VAL A 89 -1.47 -4.82 -7.03
CA VAL A 89 -1.04 -5.34 -8.34
C VAL A 89 -0.95 -6.85 -8.26
N ASN A 90 -1.84 -7.55 -8.97
CA ASN A 90 -1.90 -9.01 -8.99
C ASN A 90 -1.85 -9.60 -10.42
N ASP A 91 -1.76 -8.75 -11.43
CA ASP A 91 -1.84 -9.19 -12.82
C ASP A 91 -0.95 -8.34 -13.75
N ARG A 92 -0.86 -8.78 -14.98
CA ARG A 92 -0.11 -8.14 -16.07
C ARG A 92 -1.03 -7.73 -17.21
N LEU A 93 -0.72 -6.59 -17.83
CA LEU A 93 -1.29 -6.17 -19.09
C LEU A 93 -0.62 -6.95 -20.23
N HIS A 94 -1.33 -7.10 -21.35
CA HIS A 94 -0.70 -7.58 -22.57
C HIS A 94 0.51 -6.69 -22.94
N ALA A 95 1.61 -7.30 -23.39
CA ALA A 95 2.89 -6.58 -23.62
C ALA A 95 2.78 -5.38 -24.58
N LYS A 96 1.82 -5.40 -25.51
CA LYS A 96 1.57 -4.30 -26.46
C LYS A 96 0.73 -3.16 -25.91
N MET A 97 0.17 -3.32 -24.70
CA MET A 97 -0.64 -2.26 -24.09
C MET A 97 0.24 -1.13 -23.54
N LYS A 98 -0.09 0.10 -23.93
CA LYS A 98 0.64 1.30 -23.50
C LYS A 98 0.06 1.92 -22.22
N ARG A 99 -1.09 1.42 -21.73
CA ARG A 99 -1.67 1.89 -20.47
C ARG A 99 -0.79 1.52 -19.29
N LEU A 100 -0.84 2.36 -18.25
CA LEU A 100 -0.09 2.12 -17.03
C LEU A 100 -0.72 1.01 -16.19
N VAL A 101 -2.05 1.06 -16.01
CA VAL A 101 -2.80 0.11 -15.19
C VAL A 101 -4.16 -0.21 -15.80
N ASP A 102 -4.62 -1.45 -15.63
CA ASP A 102 -6.01 -1.84 -15.80
C ASP A 102 -6.58 -2.22 -14.43
N LEU A 103 -7.68 -1.58 -14.05
CA LEU A 103 -8.32 -1.72 -12.75
C LEU A 103 -9.51 -2.67 -12.83
N THR A 104 -9.90 -3.24 -11.69
CA THR A 104 -11.21 -3.89 -11.59
C THR A 104 -12.32 -2.84 -11.79
N ARG A 105 -13.50 -3.29 -12.18
CA ARG A 105 -14.66 -2.40 -12.33
C ARG A 105 -14.99 -1.69 -11.02
N ALA A 106 -14.91 -2.39 -9.87
CA ALA A 106 -15.13 -1.78 -8.57
C ALA A 106 -14.16 -0.63 -8.28
N ALA A 107 -12.88 -0.79 -8.61
CA ALA A 107 -11.89 0.29 -8.47
C ALA A 107 -12.17 1.45 -9.44
N GLY A 108 -12.53 1.14 -10.69
CA GLY A 108 -12.91 2.14 -11.69
C GLY A 108 -14.16 2.95 -11.30
N GLN A 109 -15.13 2.30 -10.67
CA GLN A 109 -16.33 2.98 -10.12
C GLN A 109 -15.95 3.96 -8.99
N LYS A 110 -15.12 3.53 -8.06
CA LYS A 110 -14.62 4.42 -6.98
C LYS A 110 -13.85 5.61 -7.52
N LEU A 111 -13.09 5.44 -8.61
CA LEU A 111 -12.38 6.52 -9.28
C LEU A 111 -13.28 7.39 -10.18
N GLY A 112 -14.50 6.96 -10.44
CA GLY A 112 -15.49 7.74 -11.19
C GLY A 112 -15.21 7.86 -12.69
N PHE A 113 -14.62 6.86 -13.35
CA PHE A 113 -14.33 6.93 -14.79
C PHE A 113 -14.94 5.79 -15.63
N ILE A 114 -15.89 5.02 -15.08
CA ILE A 114 -16.54 3.93 -15.84
C ILE A 114 -17.14 4.42 -17.15
N ASN A 115 -17.80 5.55 -17.16
CA ASN A 115 -18.46 6.08 -18.35
C ASN A 115 -17.47 6.53 -19.43
N SER A 116 -16.31 7.05 -19.06
CA SER A 116 -15.28 7.43 -20.02
C SER A 116 -14.40 6.25 -20.48
N GLY A 117 -14.39 5.16 -19.74
CA GLY A 117 -13.60 3.96 -20.02
C GLY A 117 -12.10 4.08 -19.73
N VAL A 118 -11.56 5.28 -19.81
CA VAL A 118 -10.15 5.61 -19.57
C VAL A 118 -10.02 6.93 -18.85
N THR A 119 -8.94 7.10 -18.09
CA THR A 119 -8.60 8.37 -17.45
C THR A 119 -7.09 8.49 -17.22
N LYS A 120 -6.62 9.72 -17.05
CA LYS A 120 -5.23 9.97 -16.62
C LYS A 120 -5.13 9.78 -15.11
N VAL A 121 -4.10 9.08 -14.67
CA VAL A 121 -3.89 8.75 -13.26
C VAL A 121 -2.48 9.06 -12.80
N LYS A 122 -2.38 9.32 -11.51
CA LYS A 122 -1.15 9.25 -10.73
C LYS A 122 -1.18 7.97 -9.91
N VAL A 123 -0.10 7.20 -9.93
CA VAL A 123 0.07 5.98 -9.15
C VAL A 123 1.20 6.19 -8.14
N GLU A 124 0.89 6.07 -6.86
CA GLU A 124 1.83 6.16 -5.75
C GLU A 124 2.12 4.76 -5.22
N VAL A 125 3.38 4.36 -5.24
CA VAL A 125 3.81 3.02 -4.78
C VAL A 125 3.87 3.00 -3.25
N LEU A 126 3.06 2.13 -2.62
CA LEU A 126 2.98 1.98 -1.17
C LEU A 126 3.85 0.83 -0.64
N GLY A 127 4.29 -0.10 -1.51
CA GLY A 127 5.11 -1.25 -1.17
C GLY A 127 4.33 -2.55 -1.06
N LYS A 128 4.91 -3.56 -0.39
CA LYS A 128 4.34 -4.92 -0.29
C LYS A 128 3.26 -5.05 0.78
N LYS A 129 3.13 -4.09 1.68
CA LYS A 129 2.08 -4.07 2.70
C LYS A 129 1.09 -2.96 2.39
N LYS A 130 -0.19 -3.22 2.62
CA LYS A 130 -1.21 -2.18 2.61
C LYS A 130 -0.89 -1.21 3.75
N SER A 131 -0.75 0.09 3.44
CA SER A 131 -0.58 1.09 4.48
C SER A 131 -1.86 1.19 5.32
N GLU A 132 -1.76 0.89 6.60
CA GLU A 132 -2.87 0.98 7.55
C GLU A 132 -3.26 2.44 7.88
N ASN A 133 -2.46 3.41 7.43
CA ASN A 133 -2.62 4.82 7.78
C ASN A 133 -3.48 5.64 6.79
N HIS A 134 -4.22 4.99 5.90
CA HIS A 134 -5.20 5.71 5.07
C HIS A 134 -6.57 5.63 5.74
N VAL A 135 -6.77 6.51 6.72
CA VAL A 135 -8.11 6.89 7.18
C VAL A 135 -8.83 7.50 5.99
N GLU A 136 -9.86 6.84 5.50
CA GLU A 136 -10.80 7.45 4.56
C GLU A 136 -11.46 8.63 5.29
N ILE A 137 -11.02 9.83 4.98
CA ILE A 137 -11.77 11.03 5.36
C ILE A 137 -13.00 11.03 4.45
N LYS A 138 -14.15 10.76 5.08
CA LYS A 138 -15.46 10.86 4.43
C LYS A 138 -15.73 12.30 4.00
#